data_86b1b9d35070cdaa0106ffc2a5fe1e0f
#
_entry.id   86b1b9d35070cdaa0106ffc2a5fe1e0f
#
_cell.length_a   1.000
_cell.length_b   1.000
_cell.length_c   1.000
_cell.angle_alpha   90.00
_cell.angle_beta   90.00
_cell.angle_gamma   90.00
#
_symmetry.space_group_name_H-M   'P 1'
#
loop_
_entity.id
_entity.type
_entity.pdbx_description
1 polymer ?
#
loop_
_entity_poly.entity_id
_entity_poly.type
_entity_poly.pdbx_seq_one_letter_code
_entity_poly.pdbx_strand_id
1 'polypeptide(L)'
;YYADRYGVLVTGWYTLPSGKTYFFDTSGKAITGKKRIKNVNYYFNQNGELHHSGLNYNLSSDCALLINADTGKVLYAKNENVPHANASTTKIMTCILALENSNLNDVVKFSSYATSMEPTKLYAKKGETFYMRHLLYSLMVPSHNDTAVAIAEHISGSTSKFVNLMNQKAAQIGCTNTHFA
;
A
#
# COMPACT_ATOMS: atom_id res chain seq x y z
N TYR A 1 -8.63 -14.25 -29.51
CA TYR A 1 -7.95 -15.47 -29.96
C TYR A 1 -6.45 -15.22 -30.05
N TYR A 2 -5.65 -16.24 -29.78
CA TYR A 2 -4.21 -16.22 -30.00
C TYR A 2 -3.79 -17.55 -30.69
N ALA A 3 -2.99 -17.46 -31.70
CA ALA A 3 -2.43 -18.63 -32.37
C ALA A 3 -0.91 -18.70 -32.09
N ASP A 4 -0.39 -19.90 -31.94
CA ASP A 4 1.02 -20.13 -31.80
C ASP A 4 1.76 -19.88 -33.13
N ARG A 5 3.08 -20.06 -33.14
CA ARG A 5 3.91 -19.88 -34.34
C ARG A 5 3.58 -20.83 -35.51
N TYR A 6 2.76 -21.84 -35.27
CA TYR A 6 2.32 -22.79 -36.30
C TYR A 6 0.86 -22.52 -36.76
N GLY A 7 0.23 -21.44 -36.25
CA GLY A 7 -1.14 -21.08 -36.58
C GLY A 7 -2.21 -21.86 -35.82
N VAL A 8 -1.81 -22.66 -34.81
CA VAL A 8 -2.74 -23.41 -33.96
C VAL A 8 -3.27 -22.50 -32.84
N LEU A 9 -4.61 -22.52 -32.66
CA LEU A 9 -5.23 -21.74 -31.58
C LEU A 9 -4.80 -22.24 -30.21
N VAL A 10 -4.32 -21.31 -29.39
CA VAL A 10 -3.95 -21.60 -28.02
C VAL A 10 -5.21 -21.79 -27.16
N THR A 11 -5.21 -22.79 -26.30
CA THR A 11 -6.26 -23.05 -25.30
C THR A 11 -5.64 -23.20 -23.90
N GLY A 12 -6.42 -22.91 -22.87
CA GLY A 12 -5.92 -22.92 -21.48
C GLY A 12 -5.07 -21.70 -21.15
N TRP A 13 -4.18 -21.86 -20.17
CA TRP A 13 -3.29 -20.80 -19.71
C TRP A 13 -2.18 -20.51 -20.72
N TYR A 14 -1.98 -19.23 -21.00
CA TYR A 14 -0.91 -18.77 -21.89
C TYR A 14 -0.37 -17.42 -21.44
N THR A 15 0.95 -17.31 -21.35
CA THR A 15 1.64 -16.04 -21.03
C THR A 15 2.39 -15.58 -22.28
N LEU A 16 2.09 -14.36 -22.72
CA LEU A 16 2.80 -13.71 -23.83
C LEU A 16 4.25 -13.36 -23.45
N PRO A 17 5.16 -13.17 -24.42
CA PRO A 17 6.51 -12.66 -24.15
C PRO A 17 6.55 -11.31 -23.42
N SER A 18 5.47 -10.52 -23.50
CA SER A 18 5.28 -9.28 -22.74
C SER A 18 5.01 -9.50 -21.24
N GLY A 19 4.89 -10.74 -20.77
CA GLY A 19 4.54 -11.10 -19.39
C GLY A 19 3.03 -11.13 -19.11
N LYS A 20 2.18 -10.72 -20.06
CA LYS A 20 0.72 -10.73 -19.89
C LYS A 20 0.18 -12.15 -19.99
N THR A 21 -0.66 -12.56 -19.02
CA THR A 21 -1.23 -13.90 -18.93
C THR A 21 -2.70 -13.89 -19.29
N TYR A 22 -3.13 -14.90 -20.02
CA TYR A 22 -4.50 -15.11 -20.50
C TYR A 22 -4.95 -16.54 -20.20
N PHE A 23 -6.26 -16.74 -20.21
CA PHE A 23 -6.85 -18.08 -20.26
C PHE A 23 -7.78 -18.16 -21.46
N PHE A 24 -7.52 -19.09 -22.37
CA PHE A 24 -8.33 -19.32 -23.55
C PHE A 24 -9.24 -20.51 -23.33
N ASP A 25 -10.51 -20.42 -23.73
CA ASP A 25 -11.45 -21.51 -23.69
C ASP A 25 -11.12 -22.57 -24.77
N THR A 26 -11.92 -23.63 -24.81
CA THR A 26 -11.71 -24.73 -25.77
C THR A 26 -11.92 -24.31 -27.24
N SER A 27 -12.54 -23.15 -27.49
CA SER A 27 -12.68 -22.56 -28.82
C SER A 27 -11.51 -21.61 -29.19
N GLY A 28 -10.54 -21.43 -28.26
CA GLY A 28 -9.42 -20.50 -28.44
C GLY A 28 -9.79 -19.02 -28.18
N LYS A 29 -10.96 -18.74 -27.58
CA LYS A 29 -11.38 -17.40 -27.21
C LYS A 29 -10.85 -17.03 -25.83
N ALA A 30 -10.24 -15.84 -25.69
CA ALA A 30 -9.81 -15.34 -24.40
C ALA A 30 -11.01 -15.10 -23.47
N ILE A 31 -10.92 -15.61 -22.24
CA ILE A 31 -11.91 -15.38 -21.19
C ILE A 31 -11.77 -13.94 -20.70
N THR A 32 -12.91 -13.29 -20.44
CA THR A 32 -13.01 -11.97 -19.81
C THR A 32 -13.89 -12.03 -18.57
N GLY A 33 -13.74 -11.10 -17.65
CA GLY A 33 -14.49 -11.07 -16.39
C GLY A 33 -14.10 -12.19 -15.42
N LYS A 34 -15.00 -12.54 -14.53
CA LYS A 34 -14.77 -13.57 -13.50
C LYS A 34 -14.93 -14.99 -14.10
N LYS A 35 -13.94 -15.85 -13.90
CA LYS A 35 -13.98 -17.27 -14.30
C LYS A 35 -13.43 -18.15 -13.19
N ARG A 36 -14.15 -19.24 -12.85
CA ARG A 36 -13.69 -20.28 -11.93
C ARG A 36 -12.96 -21.36 -12.72
N ILE A 37 -11.67 -21.59 -12.37
CA ILE A 37 -10.81 -22.61 -13.00
C ILE A 37 -10.17 -23.43 -11.89
N LYS A 38 -10.35 -24.75 -11.87
CA LYS A 38 -9.85 -25.65 -10.82
C LYS A 38 -10.10 -25.16 -9.40
N ASN A 39 -11.37 -24.78 -9.10
CA ASN A 39 -11.81 -24.24 -7.80
C ASN A 39 -11.21 -22.88 -7.37
N VAL A 40 -10.46 -22.20 -8.22
CA VAL A 40 -9.92 -20.86 -8.01
C VAL A 40 -10.68 -19.88 -8.90
N ASN A 41 -11.11 -18.74 -8.34
CA ASN A 41 -11.68 -17.66 -9.14
C ASN A 41 -10.53 -16.81 -9.72
N TYR A 42 -10.61 -16.53 -11.01
CA TYR A 42 -9.72 -15.66 -11.74
C TYR A 42 -10.51 -14.50 -12.30
N TYR A 43 -9.88 -13.35 -12.44
CA TYR A 43 -10.49 -12.15 -13.00
C TYR A 43 -9.65 -11.67 -14.16
N PHE A 44 -10.29 -11.51 -15.30
CA PHE A 44 -9.68 -11.07 -16.53
C PHE A 44 -10.28 -9.71 -16.92
N ASN A 45 -9.45 -8.77 -17.36
CA ASN A 45 -9.93 -7.47 -17.83
C ASN A 45 -10.72 -7.61 -19.16
N GLN A 46 -11.21 -6.51 -19.69
CA GLN A 46 -11.98 -6.50 -20.94
C GLN A 46 -11.20 -7.01 -22.15
N ASN A 47 -9.86 -6.97 -22.10
CA ASN A 47 -8.97 -7.50 -23.14
C ASN A 47 -8.62 -8.99 -22.90
N GLY A 48 -9.16 -9.64 -21.89
CA GLY A 48 -8.87 -11.02 -21.52
C GLY A 48 -7.55 -11.24 -20.79
N GLU A 49 -6.84 -10.17 -20.41
CA GLU A 49 -5.61 -10.25 -19.63
C GLU A 49 -5.94 -10.59 -18.17
N LEU A 50 -5.23 -11.55 -17.56
CA LEU A 50 -5.38 -11.89 -16.16
C LEU A 50 -5.04 -10.67 -15.30
N HIS A 51 -6.05 -10.14 -14.63
CA HIS A 51 -5.89 -9.01 -13.73
C HIS A 51 -5.40 -9.49 -12.36
N HIS A 52 -6.03 -10.52 -11.82
CA HIS A 52 -5.58 -11.19 -10.61
C HIS A 52 -6.15 -12.60 -10.49
N SER A 53 -5.47 -13.51 -9.79
CA SER A 53 -6.02 -14.78 -9.36
C SER A 53 -6.81 -14.52 -8.06
N GLY A 54 -8.15 -14.60 -8.14
CA GLY A 54 -8.97 -14.40 -6.96
C GLY A 54 -8.90 -15.56 -6.00
N LEU A 55 -8.09 -15.45 -4.99
CA LEU A 55 -8.40 -16.13 -3.74
C LEU A 55 -9.72 -15.49 -3.27
N ASN A 56 -10.77 -16.30 -3.18
CA ASN A 56 -12.09 -15.80 -2.81
C ASN A 56 -12.15 -15.58 -1.29
N TYR A 57 -11.41 -14.57 -0.80
CA TYR A 57 -11.52 -14.14 0.58
C TYR A 57 -12.72 -13.21 0.71
N ASN A 58 -13.65 -13.59 1.57
CA ASN A 58 -14.72 -12.70 1.98
C ASN A 58 -14.14 -11.73 3.02
N LEU A 59 -13.39 -10.72 2.53
CA LEU A 59 -12.81 -9.68 3.39
C LEU A 59 -13.89 -8.66 3.73
N SER A 60 -14.00 -8.35 5.02
CA SER A 60 -14.89 -7.30 5.54
C SER A 60 -14.40 -5.89 5.18
N SER A 61 -13.11 -5.72 4.85
CA SER A 61 -12.56 -4.43 4.41
C SER A 61 -13.15 -3.99 3.08
N ASP A 62 -13.36 -2.68 2.90
CA ASP A 62 -13.87 -2.11 1.65
C ASP A 62 -12.85 -2.19 0.52
N CYS A 63 -11.57 -2.02 0.83
CA CYS A 63 -10.46 -2.13 -0.09
C CYS A 63 -9.43 -3.14 0.42
N ALA A 64 -8.77 -3.85 -0.49
CA ALA A 64 -7.67 -4.75 -0.16
C ALA A 64 -6.75 -4.95 -1.35
N LEU A 65 -5.46 -5.08 -1.07
CA LEU A 65 -4.43 -5.40 -2.06
C LEU A 65 -3.43 -6.37 -1.45
N LEU A 66 -3.12 -7.45 -2.19
CA LEU A 66 -2.05 -8.38 -1.88
C LEU A 66 -1.13 -8.47 -3.08
N ILE A 67 0.15 -8.18 -2.87
CA ILE A 67 1.18 -8.25 -3.92
C ILE A 67 2.31 -9.17 -3.49
N ASN A 68 2.96 -9.79 -4.46
CA ASN A 68 4.25 -10.43 -4.25
C ASN A 68 5.31 -9.33 -4.21
N ALA A 69 6.05 -9.21 -3.09
CA ALA A 69 6.99 -8.13 -2.87
C ALA A 69 8.19 -8.15 -3.81
N ASP A 70 8.63 -9.35 -4.25
CA ASP A 70 9.80 -9.51 -5.11
C ASP A 70 9.49 -9.16 -6.58
N THR A 71 8.27 -9.45 -7.02
CA THR A 71 7.89 -9.34 -8.43
C THR A 71 6.91 -8.21 -8.73
N GLY A 72 6.33 -7.58 -7.70
CA GLY A 72 5.25 -6.60 -7.84
C GLY A 72 3.93 -7.20 -8.34
N LYS A 73 3.84 -8.53 -8.52
CA LYS A 73 2.65 -9.18 -9.05
C LYS A 73 1.49 -9.09 -8.07
N VAL A 74 0.36 -8.55 -8.54
CA VAL A 74 -0.89 -8.54 -7.76
C VAL A 74 -1.44 -9.97 -7.64
N LEU A 75 -1.60 -10.44 -6.42
CA LEU A 75 -2.15 -11.76 -6.09
C LEU A 75 -3.64 -11.68 -5.74
N TYR A 76 -4.06 -10.58 -5.13
CA TYR A 76 -5.44 -10.29 -4.81
C TYR A 76 -5.67 -8.77 -4.83
N ALA A 77 -6.83 -8.34 -5.31
CA ALA A 77 -7.24 -6.94 -5.27
C ALA A 77 -8.75 -6.82 -5.06
N LYS A 78 -9.16 -5.86 -4.26
CA LYS A 78 -10.55 -5.46 -4.03
C LYS A 78 -10.58 -3.94 -3.96
N ASN A 79 -11.23 -3.28 -4.92
CA ASN A 79 -11.36 -1.83 -4.99
C ASN A 79 -10.02 -1.08 -4.87
N GLU A 80 -8.94 -1.65 -5.40
CA GLU A 80 -7.55 -1.18 -5.26
C GLU A 80 -7.31 0.21 -5.86
N ASN A 81 -8.18 0.63 -6.78
CA ASN A 81 -8.12 1.94 -7.43
C ASN A 81 -9.17 2.93 -6.91
N VAL A 82 -9.96 2.53 -5.92
CA VAL A 82 -10.96 3.42 -5.31
C VAL A 82 -10.28 4.28 -4.23
N PRO A 83 -10.37 5.62 -4.30
CA PRO A 83 -9.85 6.48 -3.25
C PRO A 83 -10.46 6.15 -1.89
N HIS A 84 -9.62 5.94 -0.91
CA HIS A 84 -10.05 5.58 0.45
C HIS A 84 -9.18 6.24 1.50
N ALA A 85 -9.75 6.55 2.66
CA ALA A 85 -8.99 7.10 3.78
C ALA A 85 -8.00 6.06 4.32
N ASN A 86 -6.73 6.43 4.39
CA ASN A 86 -5.65 5.53 4.79
C ASN A 86 -5.67 5.16 6.28
N ALA A 87 -6.39 5.91 7.12
CA ALA A 87 -6.36 5.76 8.56
C ALA A 87 -4.91 5.64 9.07
N SER A 88 -4.62 4.74 10.01
CA SER A 88 -3.28 4.59 10.59
C SER A 88 -2.22 4.00 9.65
N THR A 89 -2.58 3.52 8.45
CA THR A 89 -1.56 3.16 7.44
C THR A 89 -0.76 4.39 6.97
N THR A 90 -1.27 5.61 7.17
CA THR A 90 -0.54 6.88 7.05
C THR A 90 0.79 6.89 7.80
N LYS A 91 0.87 6.22 8.95
CA LYS A 91 2.06 6.16 9.79
C LYS A 91 3.23 5.39 9.15
N ILE A 92 2.96 4.58 8.11
CA ILE A 92 4.00 3.95 7.29
C ILE A 92 4.83 5.04 6.59
N MET A 93 4.17 6.04 6.00
CA MET A 93 4.87 7.17 5.37
C MET A 93 5.65 7.99 6.42
N THR A 94 5.07 8.21 7.60
CA THR A 94 5.78 8.88 8.71
C THR A 94 7.05 8.11 9.11
N CYS A 95 6.96 6.79 9.19
CA CYS A 95 8.11 5.94 9.52
C CYS A 95 9.20 5.99 8.44
N ILE A 96 8.83 5.90 7.17
CA ILE A 96 9.77 6.01 6.03
C ILE A 96 10.53 7.34 6.10
N LEU A 97 9.82 8.44 6.26
CA LEU A 97 10.42 9.77 6.32
C LEU A 97 11.30 9.96 7.56
N ALA A 98 10.92 9.37 8.70
CA ALA A 98 11.76 9.40 9.90
C ALA A 98 13.07 8.65 9.68
N LEU A 99 13.04 7.48 9.04
CA LEU A 99 14.22 6.70 8.73
C LEU A 99 15.15 7.39 7.70
N GLU A 100 14.58 8.17 6.79
CA GLU A 100 15.35 8.86 5.75
C GLU A 100 15.89 10.23 6.19
N ASN A 101 15.25 10.91 7.15
CA ASN A 101 15.54 12.31 7.48
C ASN A 101 15.98 12.54 8.94
N SER A 102 16.21 11.47 9.71
CA SER A 102 16.68 11.59 11.10
C SER A 102 17.63 10.45 11.48
N ASN A 103 18.27 10.58 12.65
CA ASN A 103 19.06 9.52 13.22
C ASN A 103 18.27 8.78 14.31
N LEU A 104 18.43 7.46 14.40
CA LEU A 104 17.76 6.64 15.41
C LEU A 104 18.11 7.04 16.86
N ASN A 105 19.20 7.74 17.06
CA ASN A 105 19.64 8.26 18.35
C ASN A 105 19.20 9.71 18.62
N ASP A 106 18.51 10.35 17.68
CA ASP A 106 17.97 11.70 17.90
C ASP A 106 17.04 11.71 19.11
N VAL A 107 17.15 12.78 19.89
CA VAL A 107 16.30 13.02 21.05
C VAL A 107 15.12 13.90 20.63
N VAL A 108 13.95 13.31 20.54
CA VAL A 108 12.71 13.95 20.13
C VAL A 108 11.98 14.46 21.35
N LYS A 109 11.62 15.75 21.36
CA LYS A 109 10.90 16.41 22.46
C LYS A 109 9.43 16.58 22.12
N PHE A 110 8.53 16.21 23.02
CA PHE A 110 7.08 16.38 22.84
C PHE A 110 6.64 17.83 23.09
N SER A 111 5.99 18.40 22.08
CA SER A 111 5.35 19.73 22.16
C SER A 111 3.99 19.67 22.89
N SER A 112 3.43 20.83 23.19
CA SER A 112 2.05 20.93 23.69
C SER A 112 1.06 20.40 22.63
N TYR A 113 1.33 20.62 21.36
CA TYR A 113 0.46 20.18 20.27
C TYR A 113 0.51 18.65 20.14
N ALA A 114 1.69 18.04 20.13
CA ALA A 114 1.82 16.59 20.09
C ALA A 114 1.04 15.93 21.24
N THR A 115 1.17 16.45 22.48
CA THR A 115 0.49 15.88 23.66
C THR A 115 -1.02 16.06 23.67
N SER A 116 -1.58 16.96 22.84
CA SER A 116 -3.02 17.20 22.72
C SER A 116 -3.74 16.25 21.73
N MET A 117 -2.99 15.39 21.03
CA MET A 117 -3.59 14.47 20.06
C MET A 117 -4.59 13.51 20.66
N GLU A 118 -5.59 13.11 19.85
CA GLU A 118 -6.56 12.10 20.25
C GLU A 118 -5.93 10.69 20.38
N PRO A 119 -6.50 9.81 21.18
CA PRO A 119 -6.05 8.41 21.28
C PRO A 119 -6.15 7.68 19.91
N THR A 120 -5.32 6.66 19.67
CA THR A 120 -4.35 6.05 20.60
C THR A 120 -3.10 6.92 20.74
N LYS A 121 -2.52 6.99 21.94
CA LYS A 121 -1.32 7.80 22.18
C LYS A 121 -0.43 7.23 23.28
N LEU A 122 0.83 7.64 23.28
CA LEU A 122 1.84 7.28 24.28
C LEU A 122 1.55 7.94 25.64
N TYR A 123 0.74 9.01 25.64
CA TYR A 123 0.46 9.85 26.82
C TYR A 123 1.70 10.55 27.38
N ALA A 124 2.64 10.87 26.50
CA ALA A 124 3.81 11.67 26.87
C ALA A 124 3.38 13.06 27.38
N LYS A 125 4.14 13.63 28.30
CA LYS A 125 3.93 14.99 28.82
C LYS A 125 4.72 16.01 27.97
N LYS A 126 4.22 17.25 27.94
CA LYS A 126 4.94 18.36 27.33
C LYS A 126 6.37 18.44 27.86
N GLY A 127 7.33 18.45 26.94
CA GLY A 127 8.75 18.54 27.27
C GLY A 127 9.43 17.21 27.54
N GLU A 128 8.71 16.10 27.66
CA GLU A 128 9.32 14.77 27.72
C GLU A 128 10.05 14.46 26.43
N THR A 129 11.11 13.67 26.55
CA THR A 129 12.00 13.31 25.45
C THR A 129 12.16 11.82 25.33
N PHE A 130 12.25 11.34 24.09
CA PHE A 130 12.47 9.94 23.77
C PHE A 130 13.46 9.84 22.60
N TYR A 131 14.21 8.76 22.50
CA TYR A 131 15.01 8.48 21.31
C TYR A 131 14.10 8.13 20.14
N MET A 132 14.46 8.59 18.91
CA MET A 132 13.72 8.31 17.68
C MET A 132 13.45 6.82 17.51
N ARG A 133 14.41 5.95 17.77
CA ARG A 133 14.22 4.48 17.70
C ARG A 133 13.05 3.98 18.53
N HIS A 134 12.85 4.51 19.74
CA HIS A 134 11.73 4.10 20.61
C HIS A 134 10.40 4.64 20.10
N LEU A 135 10.42 5.84 19.55
CA LEU A 135 9.24 6.45 18.95
C LEU A 135 8.79 5.73 17.69
N LEU A 136 9.70 5.17 16.88
CA LEU A 136 9.33 4.34 15.73
C LEU A 136 8.59 3.06 16.16
N TYR A 137 8.98 2.41 17.26
CA TYR A 137 8.20 1.31 17.83
C TYR A 137 6.83 1.78 18.33
N SER A 138 6.78 2.91 19.04
CA SER A 138 5.56 3.55 19.51
C SER A 138 4.61 3.94 18.37
N LEU A 139 5.16 4.39 17.25
CA LEU A 139 4.44 4.73 16.05
C LEU A 139 3.82 3.51 15.34
N MET A 140 4.63 2.44 15.18
CA MET A 140 4.28 1.34 14.28
C MET A 140 3.54 0.20 14.97
N VAL A 141 3.74 -0.05 16.27
CA VAL A 141 3.11 -1.18 16.97
C VAL A 141 1.77 -0.76 17.61
N PRO A 142 1.70 0.15 18.61
CA PRO A 142 0.44 0.62 19.16
C PRO A 142 -0.19 1.77 18.37
N SER A 143 0.49 2.30 17.35
CA SER A 143 -0.04 3.33 16.45
C SER A 143 -0.34 4.68 17.11
N HIS A 144 0.54 5.16 17.99
CA HIS A 144 0.33 6.36 18.78
C HIS A 144 0.34 7.65 17.93
N ASN A 145 -0.70 8.48 18.09
CA ASN A 145 -0.90 9.72 17.32
C ASN A 145 0.01 10.86 17.80
N ASP A 146 0.16 11.02 19.11
CA ASP A 146 1.08 12.01 19.72
C ASP A 146 2.53 11.77 19.30
N THR A 147 2.93 10.51 19.18
CA THR A 147 4.23 10.09 18.66
C THR A 147 4.41 10.50 17.20
N ALA A 148 3.39 10.30 16.35
CA ALA A 148 3.45 10.69 14.93
C ALA A 148 3.68 12.20 14.79
N VAL A 149 2.98 13.01 15.57
CA VAL A 149 3.13 14.47 15.58
C VAL A 149 4.51 14.90 16.10
N ALA A 150 4.98 14.30 17.20
CA ALA A 150 6.30 14.62 17.75
C ALA A 150 7.44 14.33 16.75
N ILE A 151 7.35 13.21 16.03
CA ILE A 151 8.29 12.86 14.95
C ILE A 151 8.22 13.89 13.81
N ALA A 152 7.02 14.24 13.38
CA ALA A 152 6.81 15.22 12.30
C ALA A 152 7.38 16.60 12.64
N GLU A 153 7.13 17.08 13.86
CA GLU A 153 7.67 18.35 14.35
C GLU A 153 9.20 18.32 14.47
N HIS A 154 9.76 17.20 14.92
CA HIS A 154 11.22 17.04 15.04
C HIS A 154 11.92 17.14 13.67
N ILE A 155 11.38 16.47 12.64
CA ILE A 155 12.00 16.41 11.31
C ILE A 155 11.81 17.72 10.53
N SER A 156 10.65 18.31 10.59
CA SER A 156 10.25 19.42 9.70
C SER A 156 9.97 20.74 10.42
N GLY A 157 10.02 20.75 11.75
CA GLY A 157 9.70 21.90 12.58
C GLY A 157 8.20 22.19 12.72
N SER A 158 7.33 21.57 11.89
CA SER A 158 5.87 21.62 12.02
C SER A 158 5.20 20.48 11.26
N THR A 159 3.98 20.11 11.67
CA THR A 159 3.18 19.09 10.97
C THR A 159 2.86 19.51 9.54
N SER A 160 2.56 20.77 9.29
CA SER A 160 2.27 21.30 7.95
C SER A 160 3.44 21.12 6.99
N LYS A 161 4.69 21.41 7.42
CA LYS A 161 5.87 21.15 6.60
C LYS A 161 6.12 19.67 6.39
N PHE A 162 5.84 18.85 7.41
CA PHE A 162 5.97 17.40 7.30
C PHE A 162 4.96 16.80 6.31
N VAL A 163 3.72 17.27 6.30
CA VAL A 163 2.70 16.89 5.32
C VAL A 163 3.16 17.19 3.88
N ASN A 164 3.79 18.34 3.66
CA ASN A 164 4.38 18.65 2.35
C ASN A 164 5.47 17.63 1.98
N LEU A 165 6.30 17.24 2.93
CA LEU A 165 7.33 16.22 2.72
C LEU A 165 6.71 14.83 2.41
N MET A 166 5.62 14.46 3.09
CA MET A 166 4.86 13.24 2.81
C MET A 166 4.32 13.23 1.37
N ASN A 167 3.74 14.34 0.91
CA ASN A 167 3.21 14.44 -0.46
C ASN A 167 4.33 14.42 -1.52
N GLN A 168 5.48 15.05 -1.25
CA GLN A 168 6.66 14.96 -2.11
C GLN A 168 7.17 13.52 -2.20
N LYS A 169 7.27 12.82 -1.06
CA LYS A 169 7.69 11.41 -1.05
C LYS A 169 6.70 10.52 -1.78
N ALA A 170 5.39 10.71 -1.58
CA ALA A 170 4.36 9.98 -2.31
C ALA A 170 4.54 10.13 -3.83
N ALA A 171 4.75 11.35 -4.32
CA ALA A 171 5.01 11.59 -5.74
C ALA A 171 6.31 10.90 -6.22
N GLN A 172 7.40 10.96 -5.44
CA GLN A 172 8.67 10.32 -5.77
C GLN A 172 8.57 8.80 -5.94
N ILE A 173 7.75 8.14 -5.12
CA ILE A 173 7.54 6.68 -5.19
C ILE A 173 6.40 6.27 -6.12
N GLY A 174 5.83 7.22 -6.88
CA GLY A 174 4.82 6.95 -7.91
C GLY A 174 3.37 6.87 -7.42
N CYS A 175 3.07 7.37 -6.22
CA CYS A 175 1.70 7.44 -5.72
C CYS A 175 0.95 8.64 -6.33
N THR A 176 0.39 8.48 -7.53
CA THR A 176 -0.19 9.58 -8.32
C THR A 176 -1.52 10.12 -7.78
N ASN A 177 -2.24 9.34 -6.97
CA ASN A 177 -3.57 9.67 -6.42
C ASN A 177 -3.59 9.70 -4.89
N THR A 178 -2.44 9.85 -4.24
CA THR A 178 -2.30 9.91 -2.79
C THR A 178 -2.13 11.37 -2.35
N HIS A 179 -2.88 11.77 -1.32
CA HIS A 179 -2.78 13.09 -0.72
C HIS A 179 -2.81 12.98 0.80
N PHE A 180 -1.85 13.60 1.47
CA PHE A 180 -1.81 13.78 2.92
C PHE A 180 -2.18 15.22 3.26
N ALA A 181 -2.90 15.42 4.38
CA ALA A 181 -3.38 16.73 4.85
C ALA A 181 -3.20 16.87 6.37
#